data_b7a84063c9c2f6d8bfe3733d4f0a680d
#
_entry.id   b7a84063c9c2f6d8bfe3733d4f0a680d
#
_cell.length_a   1.000
_cell.length_b   1.000
_cell.length_c   1.000
_cell.angle_alpha   90.00
_cell.angle_beta   90.00
_cell.angle_gamma   90.00
#
_symmetry.space_group_name_H-M   'P 1'
#
loop_
_entity.id
_entity.type
_entity.pdbx_description
1 polymer ?
#
loop_
_entity_poly.entity_id
_entity_poly.type
_entity_poly.pdbx_seq_one_letter_code
_entity_poly.pdbx_strand_id
1 'polypeptide(L)'
;DIRNIASYGPMPFIMSSNGWGLLLNCTYASTFDCGAADADNLVIASHKGQIDFYLFIPESGKLTDILMLQGKIAGNPILMPKFAYGYTFVLNEQTNAREMLYDCLNFRREDISCDMVGLEPQWMTNHYDRSIYKTWSRDRFFFPDWMPENYSGYDTFFYNLREMGFKFS
;
A
#
# COMPACT_ATOMS: atom_id res chain seq x y z
N ASP A 1 17.58 -17.57 2.93
CA ASP A 1 16.19 -17.96 3.25
C ASP A 1 15.48 -16.81 3.93
N ILE A 2 14.79 -15.99 3.16
CA ILE A 2 13.89 -14.95 3.72
C ILE A 2 12.58 -15.67 4.04
N ARG A 3 12.42 -16.09 5.27
CA ARG A 3 11.15 -16.61 5.76
C ARG A 3 10.25 -15.44 6.13
N ASN A 4 9.44 -14.99 5.19
CA ASN A 4 8.37 -14.06 5.49
C ASN A 4 7.27 -14.83 6.24
N ILE A 5 7.23 -14.67 7.54
CA ILE A 5 6.20 -15.24 8.42
C ILE A 5 4.98 -14.34 8.56
N ALA A 6 5.03 -13.13 7.99
CA ALA A 6 3.93 -12.15 8.01
C ALA A 6 3.92 -11.33 6.72
N SER A 7 2.76 -10.81 6.35
CA SER A 7 2.56 -9.94 5.19
C SER A 7 1.88 -8.64 5.62
N TYR A 8 2.29 -7.53 5.00
CA TYR A 8 1.61 -6.24 5.14
C TYR A 8 0.40 -6.18 4.21
N GLY A 9 -0.79 -5.90 4.76
CA GLY A 9 -2.04 -5.84 4.01
C GLY A 9 -2.45 -7.18 3.41
N PRO A 10 -2.46 -8.27 4.18
CA PRO A 10 -2.80 -9.59 3.67
C PRO A 10 -4.27 -9.66 3.25
N MET A 11 -4.53 -10.32 2.12
CA MET A 11 -5.85 -10.74 1.73
C MET A 11 -5.93 -12.26 1.96
N PRO A 12 -6.87 -12.75 2.78
CA PRO A 12 -6.96 -14.18 3.12
C PRO A 12 -7.65 -14.96 2.00
N PHE A 13 -7.10 -14.88 0.79
CA PHE A 13 -7.61 -15.49 -0.43
C PHE A 13 -6.50 -16.27 -1.12
N ILE A 14 -6.80 -17.51 -1.46
CA ILE A 14 -5.90 -18.38 -2.20
C ILE A 14 -6.59 -18.95 -3.43
N MET A 15 -5.81 -19.27 -4.45
CA MET A 15 -6.25 -19.97 -5.66
C MET A 15 -5.34 -21.14 -5.94
N SER A 16 -5.93 -22.25 -6.40
CA SER A 16 -5.23 -23.43 -6.84
C SER A 16 -5.23 -23.54 -8.36
N SER A 17 -4.12 -23.97 -8.94
CA SER A 17 -4.03 -24.36 -10.35
C SER A 17 -4.99 -25.50 -10.73
N ASN A 18 -5.53 -26.21 -9.73
CA ASN A 18 -6.56 -27.22 -9.91
C ASN A 18 -7.98 -26.64 -10.11
N GLY A 19 -8.09 -25.31 -10.27
CA GLY A 19 -9.34 -24.65 -10.68
C GLY A 19 -10.30 -24.33 -9.53
N TRP A 20 -9.80 -24.17 -8.32
CA TRP A 20 -10.61 -23.69 -7.17
C TRP A 20 -9.94 -22.54 -6.43
N GLY A 21 -10.73 -21.78 -5.69
CA GLY A 21 -10.24 -20.71 -4.80
C GLY A 21 -10.99 -20.70 -3.48
N LEU A 22 -10.36 -20.13 -2.45
CA LEU A 22 -10.93 -20.01 -1.13
C LEU A 22 -10.65 -18.62 -0.57
N LEU A 23 -11.70 -17.94 -0.10
CA LEU A 23 -11.63 -16.69 0.64
C LEU A 23 -12.06 -16.95 2.08
N LEU A 24 -11.16 -16.74 3.02
CA LEU A 24 -11.49 -16.81 4.45
C LEU A 24 -12.12 -15.49 4.89
N ASN A 25 -13.39 -15.53 5.31
CA ASN A 25 -14.14 -14.34 5.73
C ASN A 25 -13.88 -14.03 7.21
N CYS A 26 -12.67 -13.56 7.51
CA CYS A 26 -12.32 -13.14 8.86
C CYS A 26 -11.30 -12.02 8.88
N THR A 27 -11.29 -11.26 10.00
CA THR A 27 -10.33 -10.17 10.26
C THR A 27 -9.27 -10.55 11.30
N TYR A 28 -9.28 -11.78 11.77
CA TYR A 28 -8.34 -12.30 12.76
C TYR A 28 -7.10 -12.87 12.07
N ALA A 29 -6.00 -12.93 12.83
CA ALA A 29 -4.81 -13.61 12.39
C ALA A 29 -5.14 -15.07 12.03
N SER A 30 -4.73 -15.50 10.86
CA SER A 30 -5.00 -16.82 10.33
C SER A 30 -3.74 -17.39 9.66
N THR A 31 -3.61 -18.68 9.69
CA THR A 31 -2.50 -19.40 9.08
C THR A 31 -3.00 -20.25 7.94
N PHE A 32 -2.31 -20.19 6.81
CA PHE A 32 -2.53 -21.07 5.66
C PHE A 32 -1.28 -21.95 5.51
N ASP A 33 -1.41 -23.24 5.75
CA ASP A 33 -0.38 -24.22 5.44
C ASP A 33 -0.78 -24.94 4.15
N CYS A 34 -0.09 -24.60 3.09
CA CYS A 34 -0.34 -25.14 1.74
C CYS A 34 0.60 -26.32 1.46
N GLY A 35 0.61 -27.31 2.33
CA GLY A 35 1.40 -28.55 2.12
C GLY A 35 2.80 -28.51 2.73
N ALA A 36 3.10 -27.62 3.68
CA ALA A 36 4.40 -27.59 4.33
C ALA A 36 4.54 -28.68 5.40
N ALA A 37 3.47 -28.93 6.17
CA ALA A 37 3.44 -30.00 7.17
C ALA A 37 3.04 -31.34 6.55
N ASP A 38 2.13 -31.35 5.61
CA ASP A 38 1.66 -32.52 4.87
C ASP A 38 1.34 -32.10 3.44
N ALA A 39 2.06 -32.68 2.47
CA ALA A 39 1.99 -32.29 1.07
C ALA A 39 0.61 -32.48 0.42
N ASP A 40 -0.21 -33.35 0.98
CA ASP A 40 -1.53 -33.69 0.45
C ASP A 40 -2.66 -32.82 1.06
N ASN A 41 -2.34 -31.99 2.07
CA ASN A 41 -3.32 -31.24 2.81
C ASN A 41 -3.09 -29.73 2.78
N LEU A 42 -4.19 -28.98 2.60
CA LEU A 42 -4.28 -27.56 2.94
C LEU A 42 -4.88 -27.44 4.33
N VAL A 43 -4.14 -26.86 5.27
CA VAL A 43 -4.62 -26.59 6.63
C VAL A 43 -4.80 -25.10 6.82
N ILE A 44 -6.01 -24.69 7.23
CA ILE A 44 -6.35 -23.33 7.58
C ILE A 44 -6.71 -23.27 9.06
N ALA A 45 -5.97 -22.46 9.81
CA ALA A 45 -6.22 -22.22 11.21
C ALA A 45 -6.51 -20.75 11.48
N SER A 46 -7.51 -20.47 12.31
CA SER A 46 -7.87 -19.12 12.75
C SER A 46 -7.77 -19.05 14.27
N HIS A 47 -7.35 -17.90 14.79
CA HIS A 47 -7.29 -17.64 16.23
C HIS A 47 -8.68 -17.47 16.86
N LYS A 48 -9.74 -17.44 16.06
CA LYS A 48 -11.13 -17.42 16.53
C LYS A 48 -11.76 -18.82 16.40
N GLY A 49 -12.61 -19.18 17.33
CA GLY A 49 -13.27 -20.51 17.36
C GLY A 49 -14.30 -20.79 16.27
N GLN A 50 -14.43 -19.89 15.28
CA GLN A 50 -15.31 -20.05 14.12
C GLN A 50 -14.53 -19.78 12.85
N ILE A 51 -14.73 -20.62 11.84
CA ILE A 51 -14.22 -20.41 10.49
C ILE A 51 -15.41 -20.17 9.57
N ASP A 52 -15.41 -19.02 8.90
CA ASP A 52 -16.35 -18.66 7.84
C ASP A 52 -15.55 -18.46 6.55
N PHE A 53 -15.98 -19.08 5.45
CA PHE A 53 -15.24 -19.01 4.19
C PHE A 53 -16.14 -19.17 2.97
N TYR A 54 -15.69 -18.66 1.85
CA TYR A 54 -16.26 -18.87 0.53
C TYR A 54 -15.36 -19.78 -0.29
N LEU A 55 -15.93 -20.83 -0.85
CA LEU A 55 -15.23 -21.72 -1.79
C LEU A 55 -15.72 -21.44 -3.21
N PHE A 56 -14.79 -21.16 -4.11
CA PHE A 56 -15.07 -20.85 -5.52
C PHE A 56 -14.64 -22.03 -6.39
N ILE A 57 -15.58 -22.64 -7.08
CA ILE A 57 -15.36 -23.79 -7.96
C ILE A 57 -16.08 -23.50 -9.30
N PRO A 58 -15.47 -22.71 -10.20
CA PRO A 58 -16.05 -22.47 -11.51
C PRO A 58 -15.98 -23.73 -12.39
N GLU A 59 -17.01 -23.99 -13.18
CA GLU A 59 -17.05 -25.15 -14.10
C GLU A 59 -15.89 -25.16 -15.11
N SER A 60 -15.41 -23.97 -15.48
CA SER A 60 -14.29 -23.82 -16.42
C SER A 60 -12.93 -24.25 -15.85
N GLY A 61 -12.79 -24.31 -14.52
CA GLY A 61 -11.52 -24.48 -13.84
C GLY A 61 -10.50 -23.36 -14.04
N LYS A 62 -10.87 -22.24 -14.68
CA LYS A 62 -9.96 -21.13 -14.96
C LYS A 62 -9.77 -20.21 -13.77
N LEU A 63 -8.53 -19.80 -13.51
CA LEU A 63 -8.21 -18.85 -12.44
C LEU A 63 -8.92 -17.48 -12.61
N THR A 64 -9.11 -17.04 -13.85
CA THR A 64 -9.86 -15.81 -14.15
C THR A 64 -11.31 -15.86 -13.66
N ASP A 65 -11.94 -17.00 -13.77
CA ASP A 65 -13.33 -17.18 -13.37
C ASP A 65 -13.46 -17.25 -11.83
N ILE A 66 -12.43 -17.77 -11.15
CA ILE A 66 -12.31 -17.71 -9.70
C ILE A 66 -12.26 -16.25 -9.24
N LEU A 67 -11.43 -15.40 -9.89
CA LEU A 67 -11.36 -13.97 -9.59
C LEU A 67 -12.69 -13.25 -9.84
N MET A 68 -13.39 -13.60 -10.92
CA MET A 68 -14.72 -13.05 -11.20
C MET A 68 -15.74 -13.42 -10.12
N LEU A 69 -15.71 -14.65 -9.63
CA LEU A 69 -16.59 -15.10 -8.54
C LEU A 69 -16.24 -14.40 -7.22
N GLN A 70 -14.95 -14.27 -6.92
CA GLN A 70 -14.47 -13.55 -5.74
C GLN A 70 -14.89 -12.08 -5.80
N GLY A 71 -14.80 -11.43 -6.97
CA GLY A 71 -15.24 -10.06 -7.19
C GLY A 71 -16.74 -9.83 -6.93
N LYS A 72 -17.60 -10.85 -7.13
CA LYS A 72 -19.03 -10.78 -6.77
C LYS A 72 -19.27 -10.72 -5.26
N ILE A 73 -18.33 -11.24 -4.46
CA ILE A 73 -18.40 -11.24 -3.00
C ILE A 73 -17.71 -10.00 -2.41
N ALA A 74 -16.46 -9.75 -2.82
CA ALA A 74 -15.62 -8.70 -2.26
C ALA A 74 -15.76 -7.33 -2.97
N GLY A 75 -16.47 -7.29 -4.08
CA GLY A 75 -16.53 -6.13 -4.95
C GLY A 75 -15.45 -6.15 -6.03
N ASN A 76 -15.70 -5.47 -7.13
CA ASN A 76 -14.73 -5.35 -8.21
C ASN A 76 -13.65 -4.32 -7.84
N PRO A 77 -12.41 -4.49 -8.31
CA PRO A 77 -11.37 -3.49 -8.11
C PRO A 77 -11.75 -2.18 -8.78
N ILE A 78 -11.45 -1.07 -8.10
CA ILE A 78 -11.63 0.27 -8.64
C ILE A 78 -10.44 0.58 -9.54
N LEU A 79 -10.71 1.05 -10.76
CA LEU A 79 -9.67 1.54 -11.65
C LEU A 79 -9.14 2.87 -11.08
N MET A 80 -7.90 2.86 -10.63
CA MET A 80 -7.25 4.05 -10.13
C MET A 80 -6.90 5.02 -11.27
N PRO A 81 -6.71 6.32 -10.98
CA PRO A 81 -6.21 7.27 -11.97
C PRO A 81 -4.81 6.87 -12.44
N LYS A 82 -4.47 7.25 -13.69
CA LYS A 82 -3.24 6.80 -14.37
C LYS A 82 -1.97 7.02 -13.55
N PHE A 83 -1.85 8.15 -12.85
CA PHE A 83 -0.67 8.48 -12.04
C PHE A 83 -0.42 7.49 -10.89
N ALA A 84 -1.47 6.83 -10.38
CA ALA A 84 -1.33 5.85 -9.30
C ALA A 84 -0.69 4.51 -9.75
N TYR A 85 -0.56 4.32 -11.06
CA TYR A 85 0.18 3.18 -11.65
C TYR A 85 1.60 3.58 -12.06
N GLY A 86 1.96 4.85 -11.90
CA GLY A 86 3.30 5.35 -12.16
C GLY A 86 4.27 5.12 -11.01
N TYR A 87 5.47 5.66 -11.16
CA TYR A 87 6.48 5.54 -10.12
C TYR A 87 6.15 6.44 -8.93
N THR A 88 6.12 5.84 -7.75
CA THR A 88 5.99 6.54 -6.46
C THR A 88 7.32 6.47 -5.72
N PHE A 89 7.90 7.63 -5.44
CA PHE A 89 9.07 7.76 -4.60
C PHE A 89 8.64 8.04 -3.17
N VAL A 90 8.99 7.15 -2.24
CA VAL A 90 8.67 7.31 -0.82
C VAL A 90 9.90 7.83 -0.09
N LEU A 91 9.72 9.00 0.53
CA LEU A 91 10.75 9.65 1.34
C LEU A 91 10.82 8.96 2.70
N ASN A 92 11.85 8.16 2.89
CA ASN A 92 12.07 7.46 4.14
C ASN A 92 12.93 8.32 5.07
N GLU A 93 12.45 8.54 6.29
CA GLU A 93 13.16 9.31 7.33
C GLU A 93 13.51 10.77 6.99
N GLN A 94 12.82 11.35 6.02
CA GLN A 94 13.05 12.74 5.67
C GLN A 94 12.58 13.68 6.75
N THR A 95 13.35 14.70 6.91
CA THR A 95 13.24 15.59 8.05
C THR A 95 12.83 17.00 7.69
N ASN A 96 12.98 17.41 6.42
CA ASN A 96 12.66 18.78 6.02
C ASN A 96 12.22 18.92 4.56
N ALA A 97 11.60 20.06 4.27
CA ALA A 97 11.07 20.38 2.96
C ALA A 97 12.16 20.54 1.88
N ARG A 98 13.37 20.93 2.27
CA ARG A 98 14.47 21.09 1.31
C ARG A 98 14.84 19.76 0.65
N GLU A 99 14.98 18.70 1.43
CA GLU A 99 15.36 17.39 0.90
C GLU A 99 14.31 16.88 -0.06
N MET A 100 13.03 17.01 0.29
CA MET A 100 11.93 16.68 -0.60
C MET A 100 11.95 17.52 -1.89
N LEU A 101 12.16 18.83 -1.78
CA LEU A 101 12.28 19.70 -2.96
C LEU A 101 13.45 19.27 -3.84
N TYR A 102 14.59 18.97 -3.24
CA TYR A 102 15.80 18.58 -3.96
C TYR A 102 15.58 17.28 -4.75
N ASP A 103 14.96 16.29 -4.14
CA ASP A 103 14.62 15.04 -4.81
C ASP A 103 13.63 15.26 -5.96
N CYS A 104 12.60 16.07 -5.76
CA CYS A 104 11.64 16.40 -6.81
C CYS A 104 12.30 17.12 -7.99
N LEU A 105 13.19 18.09 -7.71
CA LEU A 105 13.95 18.80 -8.73
C LEU A 105 14.90 17.85 -9.49
N ASN A 106 15.55 16.93 -8.79
CA ASN A 106 16.42 15.94 -9.40
C ASN A 106 15.66 15.02 -10.35
N PHE A 107 14.48 14.52 -9.99
CA PHE A 107 13.66 13.73 -10.91
C PHE A 107 13.41 14.47 -12.24
N ARG A 108 13.10 15.76 -12.17
CA ARG A 108 12.84 16.58 -13.38
C ARG A 108 14.11 16.92 -14.14
N ARG A 109 15.20 17.22 -13.44
CA ARG A 109 16.50 17.54 -14.05
C ARG A 109 17.10 16.35 -14.81
N GLU A 110 17.01 15.17 -14.24
CA GLU A 110 17.57 13.94 -14.81
C GLU A 110 16.58 13.22 -15.74
N ASP A 111 15.43 13.84 -16.04
CA ASP A 111 14.36 13.27 -16.88
C ASP A 111 13.90 11.88 -16.43
N ILE A 112 13.85 11.67 -15.11
CA ILE A 112 13.35 10.44 -14.50
C ILE A 112 11.87 10.61 -14.21
N SER A 113 11.03 9.75 -14.79
CA SER A 113 9.59 9.78 -14.55
C SER A 113 9.29 9.43 -13.11
N CYS A 114 8.57 10.33 -12.43
CA CYS A 114 8.03 10.10 -11.09
C CYS A 114 6.69 10.84 -10.98
N ASP A 115 5.63 10.12 -10.66
CA ASP A 115 4.26 10.66 -10.61
C ASP A 115 3.86 11.06 -9.19
N MET A 116 4.32 10.32 -8.20
CA MET A 116 3.94 10.53 -6.81
C MET A 116 5.15 10.59 -5.90
N VAL A 117 5.02 11.41 -4.86
CA VAL A 117 5.94 11.44 -3.73
C VAL A 117 5.15 11.16 -2.46
N GLY A 118 5.56 10.14 -1.73
CA GLY A 118 5.00 9.76 -0.45
C GLY A 118 5.86 10.24 0.70
N LEU A 119 5.22 10.68 1.78
CA LEU A 119 5.88 10.94 3.05
C LEU A 119 5.66 9.77 4.00
N GLU A 120 6.73 9.30 4.60
CA GLU A 120 6.64 8.29 5.66
C GLU A 120 5.90 8.83 6.90
N PRO A 121 5.27 7.95 7.70
CA PRO A 121 4.49 8.38 8.87
C PRO A 121 5.25 9.21 9.91
N GLN A 122 6.55 9.38 9.76
CA GLN A 122 7.40 10.17 10.65
C GLN A 122 7.08 11.67 10.68
N TRP A 123 6.40 12.21 9.66
CA TRP A 123 5.91 13.58 9.66
C TRP A 123 4.82 13.84 10.71
N MET A 124 4.17 12.76 11.22
CA MET A 124 3.13 12.88 12.25
C MET A 124 3.73 13.12 13.64
N THR A 125 3.02 13.84 14.48
CA THR A 125 3.38 14.03 15.89
C THR A 125 3.50 12.69 16.63
N ASN A 126 2.53 11.81 16.42
CA ASN A 126 2.57 10.43 16.89
C ASN A 126 2.89 9.52 15.70
N HIS A 127 4.02 8.82 15.76
CA HIS A 127 4.43 7.92 14.70
C HIS A 127 3.37 6.83 14.45
N TYR A 128 3.02 6.61 13.18
CA TYR A 128 1.92 5.71 12.77
C TYR A 128 0.57 6.02 13.43
N ASP A 129 0.24 7.28 13.65
CA ASP A 129 -1.05 7.68 14.18
C ASP A 129 -2.18 7.25 13.23
N ARG A 130 -3.00 6.30 13.67
CA ARG A 130 -4.13 5.76 12.92
C ARG A 130 -5.44 6.51 13.18
N SER A 131 -5.42 7.54 14.03
CA SER A 131 -6.59 8.37 14.29
C SER A 131 -6.94 9.25 13.10
N ILE A 132 -8.18 9.71 13.08
CA ILE A 132 -8.62 10.75 12.12
C ILE A 132 -8.09 12.14 12.48
N TYR A 133 -7.60 12.31 13.70
CA TYR A 133 -7.10 13.58 14.26
C TYR A 133 -5.58 13.70 14.23
N LYS A 134 -4.91 12.91 13.39
CA LYS A 134 -3.46 12.97 13.25
C LYS A 134 -2.98 14.39 12.97
N THR A 135 -1.93 14.79 13.65
CA THR A 135 -1.36 16.12 13.54
C THR A 135 0.02 16.08 12.89
N TRP A 136 0.30 17.12 12.15
CA TRP A 136 1.60 17.33 11.52
C TRP A 136 2.63 17.78 12.55
N SER A 137 3.83 17.24 12.53
CA SER A 137 4.94 17.66 13.37
C SER A 137 5.85 18.62 12.61
N ARG A 138 5.86 19.89 13.04
CA ARG A 138 6.72 20.92 12.46
C ARG A 138 8.20 20.70 12.75
N ASP A 139 8.51 19.96 13.78
CA ASP A 139 9.90 19.62 14.14
C ASP A 139 10.44 18.48 13.26
N ARG A 140 9.56 17.68 12.71
CA ARG A 140 9.92 16.54 11.85
C ARG A 140 9.92 16.89 10.36
N PHE A 141 8.97 17.69 9.92
CA PHE A 141 8.95 18.23 8.57
C PHE A 141 8.85 19.75 8.66
N PHE A 142 9.95 20.43 8.46
CA PHE A 142 10.10 21.88 8.63
C PHE A 142 10.63 22.54 7.36
N PHE A 143 10.46 23.84 7.28
CA PHE A 143 10.96 24.69 6.21
C PHE A 143 12.16 25.48 6.75
N PRO A 144 13.40 25.17 6.31
CA PRO A 144 14.56 25.97 6.67
C PRO A 144 14.39 27.44 6.25
N ASP A 145 14.85 28.39 7.07
CA ASP A 145 14.70 29.83 6.83
C ASP A 145 15.29 30.35 5.52
N TRP A 146 16.26 29.63 4.98
CA TRP A 146 16.95 29.96 3.74
C TRP A 146 16.32 29.33 2.49
N MET A 147 15.18 28.66 2.59
CA MET A 147 14.47 28.16 1.40
C MET A 147 13.96 29.33 0.54
N PRO A 148 13.93 29.15 -0.80
CA PRO A 148 13.30 30.14 -1.67
C PRO A 148 11.87 30.44 -1.24
N GLU A 149 11.46 31.72 -1.31
CA GLU A 149 10.16 32.19 -0.82
C GLU A 149 8.97 31.40 -1.41
N ASN A 150 9.04 31.05 -2.70
CA ASN A 150 8.00 30.29 -3.38
C ASN A 150 7.93 28.79 -2.96
N TYR A 151 8.85 28.34 -2.11
CA TYR A 151 8.83 26.99 -1.51
C TYR A 151 8.83 27.02 0.02
N SER A 152 8.72 28.22 0.60
CA SER A 152 8.75 28.43 2.05
C SER A 152 7.33 28.49 2.60
N GLY A 153 6.87 27.37 3.14
CA GLY A 153 5.53 27.24 3.71
C GLY A 153 4.70 26.14 3.06
N TYR A 154 3.83 25.52 3.83
CA TYR A 154 3.12 24.31 3.40
C TYR A 154 2.31 24.48 2.11
N ASP A 155 1.48 25.52 2.04
CA ASP A 155 0.59 25.73 0.90
C ASP A 155 1.38 26.00 -0.38
N THR A 156 2.35 26.91 -0.31
CA THR A 156 3.18 27.31 -1.44
C THR A 156 4.08 26.16 -1.91
N PHE A 157 4.66 25.41 -0.97
CA PHE A 157 5.53 24.29 -1.24
C PHE A 157 4.84 23.20 -2.05
N PHE A 158 3.74 22.67 -1.51
CA PHE A 158 3.01 21.60 -2.18
C PHE A 158 2.32 22.05 -3.45
N TYR A 159 1.88 23.32 -3.52
CA TYR A 159 1.35 23.90 -4.75
C TYR A 159 2.39 23.86 -5.87
N ASN A 160 3.58 24.40 -5.62
CA ASN A 160 4.64 24.46 -6.65
C ASN A 160 5.15 23.08 -7.07
N LEU A 161 5.22 22.12 -6.15
CA LEU A 161 5.56 20.74 -6.52
C LEU A 161 4.45 20.08 -7.36
N ARG A 162 3.17 20.41 -7.13
CA ARG A 162 2.07 19.97 -8.00
C ARG A 162 2.16 20.56 -9.40
N GLU A 163 2.54 21.82 -9.52
CA GLU A 163 2.80 22.46 -10.84
C GLU A 163 3.94 21.76 -11.58
N MET A 164 4.91 21.19 -10.88
CA MET A 164 5.94 20.31 -11.45
C MET A 164 5.41 18.90 -11.82
N GLY A 165 4.13 18.62 -11.61
CA GLY A 165 3.46 17.37 -11.98
C GLY A 165 3.46 16.28 -10.91
N PHE A 166 3.90 16.54 -9.69
CA PHE A 166 3.88 15.56 -8.62
C PHE A 166 2.51 15.47 -7.92
N LYS A 167 2.15 14.27 -7.50
CA LYS A 167 1.07 13.97 -6.56
C LYS A 167 1.69 13.55 -5.22
N PHE A 168 0.92 13.66 -4.15
CA PHE A 168 1.40 13.37 -2.79
C PHE A 168 0.48 12.37 -2.08
N SER A 169 1.07 11.51 -1.26
CA SER A 169 0.37 10.61 -0.34
C SER A 169 1.01 10.65 1.05
#